data_8d921ec89ca19e9fe9928a8389439f70
#
_entry.id   8d921ec89ca19e9fe9928a8389439f70
#
_cell.length_a   1.000
_cell.length_b   1.000
_cell.length_c   1.000
_cell.angle_alpha   90.00
_cell.angle_beta   90.00
_cell.angle_gamma   90.00
#
_symmetry.space_group_name_H-M   'P 1'
#
loop_
_entity.id
_entity.type
_entity.pdbx_description
1 polymer ?
#
loop_
_entity_poly.entity_id
_entity_poly.type
_entity_poly.pdbx_seq_one_letter_code
_entity_poly.pdbx_strand_id
1 'polypeptide(L)'
;MKVLELFAGTRSIGKAFEANGHEVFSIEWDKSFDRIDLYADIGTLTANDILERFGKPDVIWASPDCSTFSVAAISKHRRKNKETGSLEPITEYARFCDAVDQNVLKLIDDLKPSFYFIENPRGGMRKMSWMQGIPRYTVTYCQYGERRMKPTDIWTNHPNPQFKPPCKNGDTCHDAAPRGSQTGTQALKNAKEKGVIPEELCQHIVDICEKYIKE
;
A
#
# COMPACT_ATOMS: atom_id res chain seq x y z
N MET A 1 -2.85 -8.26 18.50
CA MET A 1 -2.11 -8.70 17.29
C MET A 1 -0.78 -7.97 17.22
N LYS A 2 0.20 -8.60 16.59
CA LYS A 2 1.46 -7.97 16.18
C LYS A 2 1.37 -7.54 14.72
N VAL A 3 1.58 -6.28 14.45
CA VAL A 3 1.41 -5.68 13.11
C VAL A 3 2.74 -5.13 12.61
N LEU A 4 3.19 -5.60 11.46
CA LEU A 4 4.33 -5.06 10.75
C LEU A 4 3.86 -4.07 9.69
N GLU A 5 4.25 -2.79 9.82
CA GLU A 5 3.94 -1.73 8.88
C GLU A 5 5.17 -1.38 8.04
N LEU A 6 5.19 -1.80 6.78
CA LEU A 6 6.25 -1.51 5.82
C LEU A 6 5.90 -0.26 4.99
N PHE A 7 6.88 0.59 4.71
CA PHE A 7 6.68 1.92 4.10
C PHE A 7 5.73 2.77 4.94
N ALA A 8 6.02 2.84 6.23
CA ALA A 8 5.10 3.35 7.22
C ALA A 8 4.70 4.82 7.00
N GLY A 9 5.60 5.64 6.45
CA GLY A 9 5.31 7.03 6.11
C GLY A 9 4.70 7.79 7.28
N THR A 10 3.45 8.24 7.11
CA THR A 10 2.69 8.95 8.16
C THR A 10 2.13 8.03 9.24
N ARG A 11 2.36 6.71 9.15
CA ARG A 11 1.86 5.68 10.05
C ARG A 11 0.33 5.67 10.17
N SER A 12 -0.36 5.86 9.06
CA SER A 12 -1.83 5.88 9.09
C SER A 12 -2.41 4.56 9.61
N ILE A 13 -1.91 3.43 9.14
CA ILE A 13 -2.32 2.09 9.56
C ILE A 13 -1.80 1.80 10.97
N GLY A 14 -0.52 2.03 11.24
CA GLY A 14 0.08 1.76 12.55
C GLY A 14 -0.65 2.47 13.68
N LYS A 15 -0.99 3.75 13.50
CA LYS A 15 -1.76 4.52 14.47
C LYS A 15 -3.14 3.93 14.74
N ALA A 16 -3.84 3.44 13.70
CA ALA A 16 -5.15 2.83 13.88
C ALA A 16 -5.05 1.52 14.68
N PHE A 17 -4.08 0.68 14.38
CA PHE A 17 -3.86 -0.54 15.15
C PHE A 17 -3.43 -0.26 16.59
N GLU A 18 -2.52 0.70 16.83
CA GLU A 18 -2.12 1.12 18.19
C GLU A 18 -3.30 1.65 19.00
N ALA A 19 -4.17 2.47 18.38
CA ALA A 19 -5.37 2.99 19.03
C ALA A 19 -6.37 1.89 19.45
N ASN A 20 -6.31 0.73 18.81
CA ASN A 20 -7.08 -0.46 19.15
C ASN A 20 -6.31 -1.47 20.03
N GLY A 21 -5.17 -1.05 20.62
CA GLY A 21 -4.43 -1.85 21.60
C GLY A 21 -3.52 -2.92 21.00
N HIS A 22 -3.16 -2.80 19.72
CA HIS A 22 -2.25 -3.73 19.04
C HIS A 22 -0.81 -3.25 19.09
N GLU A 23 0.13 -4.19 19.06
CA GLU A 23 1.56 -3.93 18.98
C GLU A 23 1.96 -3.71 17.51
N VAL A 24 2.60 -2.59 17.21
CA VAL A 24 3.00 -2.22 15.85
C VAL A 24 4.51 -2.04 15.77
N PHE A 25 5.11 -2.52 14.68
CA PHE A 25 6.49 -2.26 14.32
C PHE A 25 6.55 -1.63 12.93
N SER A 26 6.95 -0.36 12.90
CA SER A 26 6.94 0.46 11.68
C SER A 26 8.33 0.54 11.07
N ILE A 27 8.43 0.27 9.77
CA ILE A 27 9.67 0.37 9.00
C ILE A 27 9.51 1.38 7.89
N GLU A 28 10.47 2.29 7.77
CA GLU A 28 10.53 3.33 6.75
C GLU A 28 11.99 3.62 6.40
N TRP A 29 12.29 3.99 5.17
CA TRP A 29 13.64 4.38 4.78
C TRP A 29 13.86 5.90 4.89
N ASP A 30 12.80 6.71 4.65
CA ASP A 30 12.86 8.17 4.69
C ASP A 30 12.86 8.67 6.15
N LYS A 31 14.01 9.16 6.58
CA LYS A 31 14.24 9.69 7.92
C LYS A 31 13.50 11.01 8.22
N SER A 32 12.75 11.55 7.25
CA SER A 32 11.91 12.73 7.46
C SER A 32 10.56 12.41 8.11
N PHE A 33 10.21 11.14 8.27
CA PHE A 33 9.07 10.69 9.03
C PHE A 33 9.44 10.41 10.48
N ASP A 34 8.51 10.67 11.39
CA ASP A 34 8.71 10.50 12.83
C ASP A 34 8.03 9.22 13.34
N ARG A 35 8.47 8.78 14.54
CA ARG A 35 7.91 7.60 15.25
C ARG A 35 8.04 6.31 14.45
N ILE A 36 9.14 6.14 13.77
CA ILE A 36 9.50 4.93 13.03
C ILE A 36 10.39 4.06 13.92
N ASP A 37 10.05 2.78 14.05
CA ASP A 37 10.80 1.86 14.90
C ASP A 37 12.11 1.44 14.26
N LEU A 38 12.13 1.30 12.94
CA LEU A 38 13.34 0.96 12.19
C LEU A 38 13.42 1.77 10.88
N TYR A 39 14.49 2.56 10.75
CA TYR A 39 14.83 3.18 9.46
C TYR A 39 15.74 2.24 8.68
N ALA A 40 15.20 1.62 7.64
CA ALA A 40 15.92 0.67 6.80
C ALA A 40 15.39 0.64 5.36
N ASP A 41 16.23 0.20 4.44
CA ASP A 41 15.83 -0.16 3.08
C ASP A 41 15.10 -1.52 3.12
N ILE A 42 13.80 -1.51 2.86
CA ILE A 42 12.95 -2.70 2.88
C ILE A 42 13.42 -3.73 1.84
N GLY A 43 14.04 -3.29 0.75
CA GLY A 43 14.59 -4.17 -0.28
C GLY A 43 15.72 -5.07 0.22
N THR A 44 16.37 -4.74 1.34
CA THR A 44 17.48 -5.51 1.91
C THR A 44 17.12 -6.30 3.17
N LEU A 45 15.92 -6.10 3.71
CA LEU A 45 15.48 -6.78 4.93
C LEU A 45 15.20 -8.26 4.69
N THR A 46 15.52 -9.06 5.69
CA THR A 46 15.20 -10.50 5.74
C THR A 46 14.11 -10.77 6.79
N ALA A 47 13.48 -11.94 6.70
CA ALA A 47 12.53 -12.37 7.73
C ALA A 47 13.21 -12.49 9.11
N ASN A 48 14.48 -12.91 9.17
CA ASN A 48 15.23 -13.00 10.44
C ASN A 48 15.41 -11.64 11.09
N ASP A 49 15.69 -10.58 10.33
CA ASP A 49 15.80 -9.21 10.86
C ASP A 49 14.50 -8.77 11.57
N ILE A 50 13.35 -9.17 11.02
CA ILE A 50 12.04 -8.88 11.63
C ILE A 50 11.80 -9.77 12.86
N LEU A 51 12.05 -11.07 12.74
CA LEU A 51 11.83 -12.02 13.84
C LEU A 51 12.65 -11.71 15.07
N GLU A 52 13.91 -11.30 14.89
CA GLU A 52 14.80 -10.94 15.99
C GLU A 52 14.39 -9.64 16.71
N ARG A 53 13.85 -8.65 15.97
CA ARG A 53 13.50 -7.33 16.51
C ARG A 53 12.07 -7.25 17.04
N PHE A 54 11.15 -7.91 16.39
CA PHE A 54 9.73 -7.78 16.65
C PHE A 54 9.04 -9.12 16.93
N GLY A 55 9.58 -10.21 16.42
CA GLY A 55 8.92 -11.52 16.41
C GLY A 55 8.02 -11.72 15.21
N LYS A 56 7.26 -12.81 15.19
CA LYS A 56 6.38 -13.13 14.09
C LYS A 56 5.17 -12.17 14.05
N PRO A 57 4.94 -11.43 12.95
CA PRO A 57 3.75 -10.60 12.82
C PRO A 57 2.51 -11.45 12.51
N ASP A 58 1.36 -11.03 13.06
CA ASP A 58 0.04 -11.56 12.69
C ASP A 58 -0.48 -10.90 11.43
N VAL A 59 -0.18 -9.61 11.26
CA VAL A 59 -0.61 -8.79 10.12
C VAL A 59 0.59 -8.06 9.52
N ILE A 60 0.68 -8.04 8.19
CA ILE A 60 1.62 -7.20 7.44
C ILE A 60 0.84 -6.21 6.60
N TRP A 61 1.13 -4.92 6.76
CA TRP A 61 0.72 -3.87 5.85
C TRP A 61 1.93 -3.35 5.08
N ALA A 62 1.79 -3.15 3.77
CA ALA A 62 2.82 -2.55 2.92
C ALA A 62 2.21 -1.53 1.95
N SER A 63 2.78 -0.33 1.90
CA SER A 63 2.42 0.72 0.94
C SER A 63 3.63 1.11 0.08
N PRO A 64 4.05 0.26 -0.87
CA PRO A 64 5.24 0.50 -1.69
C PRO A 64 5.14 1.79 -2.52
N ASP A 65 6.29 2.32 -2.93
CA ASP A 65 6.35 3.54 -3.75
C ASP A 65 5.56 3.37 -5.05
N CYS A 66 4.62 4.28 -5.27
CA CYS A 66 3.74 4.27 -6.44
C CYS A 66 4.28 5.08 -7.62
N SER A 67 5.40 5.80 -7.48
CA SER A 67 5.86 6.80 -8.45
C SER A 67 6.15 6.20 -9.84
N THR A 68 6.67 4.97 -9.89
CA THR A 68 6.96 4.27 -11.15
C THR A 68 5.76 3.54 -11.75
N PHE A 69 4.66 3.40 -10.99
CA PHE A 69 3.44 2.72 -11.42
C PHE A 69 2.28 3.68 -11.71
N SER A 70 2.39 4.93 -11.29
CA SER A 70 1.32 5.92 -11.47
C SER A 70 1.06 6.21 -12.94
N VAL A 71 -0.21 6.40 -13.31
CA VAL A 71 -0.61 6.71 -14.70
C VAL A 71 0.11 7.95 -15.23
N ALA A 72 0.39 8.93 -14.35
CA ALA A 72 1.06 10.17 -14.73
C ALA A 72 2.56 10.01 -15.06
N ALA A 73 3.23 9.01 -14.51
CA ALA A 73 4.68 8.84 -14.64
C ALA A 73 5.11 7.52 -15.28
N ILE A 74 4.18 6.61 -15.51
CA ILE A 74 4.49 5.25 -15.99
C ILE A 74 5.28 5.24 -17.30
N SER A 75 4.97 6.13 -18.24
CA SER A 75 5.67 6.22 -19.53
C SER A 75 7.13 6.66 -19.43
N LYS A 76 7.49 7.35 -18.34
CA LYS A 76 8.86 7.75 -18.02
C LYS A 76 9.70 6.58 -17.49
N HIS A 77 9.05 5.68 -16.75
CA HIS A 77 9.74 4.64 -16.01
C HIS A 77 9.57 3.24 -16.58
N ARG A 78 8.51 3.01 -17.37
CA ARG A 78 8.16 1.67 -17.85
C ARG A 78 7.69 1.69 -19.30
N ARG A 79 7.91 0.58 -20.00
CA ARG A 79 7.37 0.33 -21.34
C ARG A 79 6.65 -1.00 -21.38
N LYS A 80 5.60 -1.06 -22.20
CA LYS A 80 4.92 -2.30 -22.50
C LYS A 80 5.77 -3.10 -23.50
N ASN A 81 6.16 -4.29 -23.12
CA ASN A 81 6.73 -5.27 -24.04
C ASN A 81 5.67 -5.66 -25.06
N LYS A 82 5.99 -5.58 -26.35
CA LYS A 82 5.02 -5.85 -27.42
C LYS A 82 4.70 -7.33 -27.58
N GLU A 83 5.64 -8.19 -27.22
CA GLU A 83 5.53 -9.65 -27.35
C GLU A 83 4.77 -10.27 -26.16
N THR A 84 5.17 -9.90 -24.94
CA THR A 84 4.61 -10.48 -23.71
C THR A 84 3.43 -9.69 -23.14
N GLY A 85 3.28 -8.42 -23.53
CA GLY A 85 2.29 -7.51 -22.97
C GLY A 85 2.63 -7.00 -21.57
N SER A 86 3.75 -7.44 -20.97
CA SER A 86 4.20 -7.03 -19.65
C SER A 86 4.70 -5.58 -19.61
N LEU A 87 4.65 -4.97 -18.43
CA LEU A 87 5.26 -3.66 -18.18
C LEU A 87 6.69 -3.87 -17.67
N GLU A 88 7.67 -3.49 -18.49
CA GLU A 88 9.08 -3.62 -18.16
C GLU A 88 9.67 -2.28 -17.65
N PRO A 89 10.53 -2.33 -16.63
CA PRO A 89 11.22 -1.14 -16.13
C PRO A 89 12.28 -0.70 -17.13
N ILE A 90 12.30 0.61 -17.46
CA ILE A 90 13.30 1.20 -18.36
C ILE A 90 14.28 2.13 -17.62
N THR A 91 14.00 2.46 -16.36
CA THR A 91 14.90 3.25 -15.51
C THR A 91 15.48 2.39 -14.39
N GLU A 92 16.65 2.77 -13.87
CA GLU A 92 17.26 2.10 -12.71
C GLU A 92 16.34 2.19 -11.48
N TYR A 93 15.71 3.34 -11.30
CA TYR A 93 14.76 3.54 -10.21
C TYR A 93 13.55 2.58 -10.30
N ALA A 94 13.02 2.34 -11.49
CA ALA A 94 11.94 1.39 -11.65
C ALA A 94 12.40 -0.05 -11.37
N ARG A 95 13.62 -0.42 -11.76
CA ARG A 95 14.22 -1.72 -11.40
C ARG A 95 14.43 -1.87 -9.90
N PHE A 96 14.88 -0.80 -9.25
CA PHE A 96 14.99 -0.77 -7.79
C PHE A 96 13.63 -0.97 -7.12
N CYS A 97 12.59 -0.22 -7.52
CA CYS A 97 11.24 -0.42 -6.99
C CYS A 97 10.73 -1.85 -7.18
N ASP A 98 10.94 -2.44 -8.36
CA ASP A 98 10.55 -3.83 -8.62
C ASP A 98 11.25 -4.83 -7.68
N ALA A 99 12.53 -4.63 -7.41
CA ALA A 99 13.28 -5.47 -6.48
C ALA A 99 12.76 -5.34 -5.03
N VAL A 100 12.46 -4.12 -4.60
CA VAL A 100 11.87 -3.84 -3.28
C VAL A 100 10.50 -4.50 -3.15
N ASP A 101 9.62 -4.36 -4.15
CA ASP A 101 8.29 -4.95 -4.15
C ASP A 101 8.34 -6.49 -4.10
N GLN A 102 9.25 -7.09 -4.85
CA GLN A 102 9.45 -8.54 -4.82
C GLN A 102 9.99 -9.00 -3.45
N ASN A 103 10.84 -8.20 -2.79
CA ASN A 103 11.27 -8.50 -1.43
C ASN A 103 10.12 -8.42 -0.42
N VAL A 104 9.17 -7.51 -0.59
CA VAL A 104 7.94 -7.47 0.23
C VAL A 104 7.17 -8.80 0.11
N LEU A 105 6.98 -9.30 -1.12
CA LEU A 105 6.32 -10.60 -1.33
C LEU A 105 7.10 -11.75 -0.69
N LYS A 106 8.43 -11.72 -0.78
CA LYS A 106 9.30 -12.70 -0.12
C LYS A 106 9.18 -12.62 1.39
N LEU A 107 9.18 -11.44 2.00
CA LEU A 107 8.98 -11.27 3.44
C LEU A 107 7.62 -11.83 3.90
N ILE A 108 6.56 -11.59 3.12
CA ILE A 108 5.23 -12.14 3.39
C ILE A 108 5.26 -13.69 3.35
N ASP A 109 5.90 -14.27 2.35
CA ASP A 109 6.01 -15.72 2.22
C ASP A 109 6.85 -16.36 3.34
N ASP A 110 7.96 -15.72 3.71
CA ASP A 110 8.86 -16.22 4.75
C ASP A 110 8.24 -16.08 6.17
N LEU A 111 7.59 -14.95 6.46
CA LEU A 111 7.00 -14.64 7.78
C LEU A 111 5.64 -15.31 8.00
N LYS A 112 4.91 -15.61 6.93
CA LYS A 112 3.59 -16.28 6.95
C LYS A 112 2.63 -15.63 7.96
N PRO A 113 2.31 -14.33 7.81
CA PRO A 113 1.32 -13.68 8.67
C PRO A 113 -0.07 -14.30 8.46
N SER A 114 -0.97 -14.13 9.44
CA SER A 114 -2.39 -14.49 9.25
C SER A 114 -3.00 -13.70 8.11
N PHE A 115 -2.74 -12.39 8.07
CA PHE A 115 -3.18 -11.51 6.98
C PHE A 115 -2.06 -10.61 6.49
N TYR A 116 -2.12 -10.29 5.20
CA TYR A 116 -1.33 -9.20 4.64
C TYR A 116 -2.18 -8.32 3.74
N PHE A 117 -1.77 -7.07 3.60
CA PHE A 117 -2.37 -6.08 2.73
C PHE A 117 -1.26 -5.30 2.03
N ILE A 118 -1.29 -5.25 0.70
CA ILE A 118 -0.38 -4.44 -0.11
C ILE A 118 -1.23 -3.36 -0.78
N GLU A 119 -0.95 -2.11 -0.49
CA GLU A 119 -1.68 -0.95 -1.00
C GLU A 119 -0.88 -0.27 -2.10
N ASN A 120 -1.53 0.08 -3.22
CA ASN A 120 -0.95 0.99 -4.19
C ASN A 120 -2.07 1.70 -4.98
N PRO A 121 -1.94 2.98 -5.32
CA PRO A 121 -2.90 3.65 -6.18
C PRO A 121 -3.12 2.88 -7.48
N ARG A 122 -4.37 2.83 -7.94
CA ARG A 122 -4.74 2.11 -9.17
C ARG A 122 -3.89 2.55 -10.35
N GLY A 123 -2.99 1.68 -10.79
CA GLY A 123 -2.00 2.00 -11.81
C GLY A 123 -1.31 0.78 -12.40
N GLY A 124 -0.02 0.90 -12.68
CA GLY A 124 0.80 -0.12 -13.34
C GLY A 124 1.06 -1.37 -12.51
N MET A 125 1.12 -1.27 -11.17
CA MET A 125 1.44 -2.41 -10.31
C MET A 125 0.52 -3.62 -10.54
N ARG A 126 -0.78 -3.39 -10.81
CA ARG A 126 -1.73 -4.45 -11.15
C ARG A 126 -1.41 -5.26 -12.40
N LYS A 127 -0.47 -4.78 -13.23
CA LYS A 127 -0.04 -5.43 -14.47
C LYS A 127 1.29 -6.16 -14.33
N MET A 128 1.91 -6.07 -13.17
CA MET A 128 3.19 -6.74 -12.91
C MET A 128 2.97 -8.25 -12.77
N SER A 129 3.88 -9.04 -13.33
CA SER A 129 3.74 -10.50 -13.34
C SER A 129 3.71 -11.10 -11.94
N TRP A 130 4.49 -10.55 -11.01
CA TRP A 130 4.56 -11.03 -9.63
C TRP A 130 3.34 -10.65 -8.77
N MET A 131 2.48 -9.76 -9.25
CA MET A 131 1.21 -9.43 -8.59
C MET A 131 0.02 -10.24 -9.12
N GLN A 132 0.23 -11.02 -10.18
CA GLN A 132 -0.84 -11.87 -10.73
C GLN A 132 -1.15 -13.03 -9.80
N GLY A 133 -2.41 -13.41 -9.72
CA GLY A 133 -2.86 -14.50 -8.84
C GLY A 133 -3.10 -14.11 -7.38
N ILE A 134 -2.64 -12.93 -6.93
CA ILE A 134 -2.96 -12.42 -5.59
C ILE A 134 -4.35 -11.75 -5.65
N PRO A 135 -5.30 -12.12 -4.78
CA PRO A 135 -6.61 -11.48 -4.73
C PRO A 135 -6.48 -9.96 -4.54
N ARG A 136 -7.17 -9.19 -5.40
CA ARG A 136 -7.10 -7.74 -5.43
C ARG A 136 -8.48 -7.11 -5.37
N TYR A 137 -8.61 -6.11 -4.54
CA TYR A 137 -9.79 -5.28 -4.39
C TYR A 137 -9.46 -3.84 -4.74
N THR A 138 -10.38 -3.13 -5.37
CA THR A 138 -10.21 -1.69 -5.63
C THR A 138 -11.17 -0.93 -4.71
N VAL A 139 -10.63 -0.01 -3.93
CA VAL A 139 -11.38 0.93 -3.11
C VAL A 139 -11.26 2.34 -3.68
N THR A 140 -12.12 3.25 -3.24
CA THR A 140 -11.95 4.69 -3.48
C THR A 140 -11.98 5.42 -2.16
N TYR A 141 -11.02 6.30 -1.93
CA TYR A 141 -10.82 6.96 -0.63
C TYR A 141 -12.03 7.80 -0.22
N CYS A 142 -12.78 8.35 -1.18
CA CYS A 142 -14.02 9.08 -0.89
C CYS A 142 -15.11 8.23 -0.23
N GLN A 143 -15.11 6.92 -0.41
CA GLN A 143 -16.03 6.02 0.30
C GLN A 143 -15.61 5.83 1.77
N TYR A 144 -14.41 6.29 2.13
CA TYR A 144 -13.85 6.23 3.48
C TYR A 144 -13.59 7.63 4.07
N GLY A 145 -14.48 8.59 3.77
CA GLY A 145 -14.49 9.91 4.40
C GLY A 145 -13.53 10.94 3.81
N GLU A 146 -12.78 10.62 2.77
CA GLU A 146 -11.90 11.57 2.12
C GLU A 146 -12.61 12.31 0.96
N ARG A 147 -12.21 13.56 0.69
CA ARG A 147 -12.76 14.32 -0.45
C ARG A 147 -12.18 13.91 -1.79
N ARG A 148 -11.04 13.23 -1.80
CA ARG A 148 -10.42 12.71 -3.03
C ARG A 148 -11.02 11.35 -3.40
N MET A 149 -11.30 11.15 -4.68
CA MET A 149 -11.68 9.84 -5.16
C MET A 149 -10.55 8.80 -4.94
N LYS A 150 -9.33 9.10 -5.32
CA LYS A 150 -8.11 8.29 -5.26
C LYS A 150 -8.40 6.78 -5.32
N PRO A 151 -8.70 6.23 -6.49
CA PRO A 151 -8.87 4.79 -6.65
C PRO A 151 -7.58 4.07 -6.28
N THR A 152 -7.67 3.11 -5.38
CA THR A 152 -6.54 2.41 -4.78
C THR A 152 -6.78 0.91 -4.82
N ASP A 153 -5.76 0.14 -5.18
CA ASP A 153 -5.78 -1.31 -5.16
C ASP A 153 -5.21 -1.83 -3.83
N ILE A 154 -5.87 -2.82 -3.27
CA ILE A 154 -5.40 -3.55 -2.10
C ILE A 154 -5.35 -5.04 -2.47
N TRP A 155 -4.15 -5.62 -2.42
CA TRP A 155 -3.92 -7.06 -2.56
C TRP A 155 -3.86 -7.69 -1.18
N THR A 156 -4.60 -8.77 -0.97
CA THR A 156 -4.68 -9.39 0.36
C THR A 156 -5.08 -10.87 0.27
N ASN A 157 -4.62 -11.66 1.23
CA ASN A 157 -5.09 -13.02 1.47
C ASN A 157 -6.32 -13.08 2.39
N HIS A 158 -6.83 -11.93 2.85
CA HIS A 158 -8.00 -11.91 3.72
C HIS A 158 -9.22 -12.51 3.00
N PRO A 159 -9.89 -13.54 3.55
CA PRO A 159 -10.91 -14.30 2.82
C PRO A 159 -12.17 -13.50 2.49
N ASN A 160 -12.49 -12.50 3.30
CA ASN A 160 -13.68 -11.67 3.09
C ASN A 160 -13.45 -10.24 3.63
N PRO A 161 -12.73 -9.37 2.90
CA PRO A 161 -12.38 -8.04 3.40
C PRO A 161 -13.55 -7.05 3.41
N GLN A 162 -14.68 -7.35 2.77
CA GLN A 162 -15.92 -6.55 2.78
C GLN A 162 -15.70 -5.05 2.51
N PHE A 163 -14.77 -4.70 1.63
CA PHE A 163 -14.51 -3.31 1.29
C PHE A 163 -15.75 -2.61 0.72
N LYS A 164 -15.92 -1.32 1.06
CA LYS A 164 -16.95 -0.48 0.46
C LYS A 164 -16.77 -0.45 -1.07
N PRO A 165 -17.85 -0.51 -1.86
CA PRO A 165 -17.74 -0.50 -3.32
C PRO A 165 -17.12 0.82 -3.81
N PRO A 166 -16.28 0.78 -4.87
CA PRO A 166 -15.70 1.99 -5.41
C PRO A 166 -16.75 2.90 -6.03
N CYS A 167 -16.59 4.21 -5.86
CA CYS A 167 -17.42 5.19 -6.51
C CYS A 167 -17.08 5.35 -8.00
N LYS A 168 -17.91 6.08 -8.74
CA LYS A 168 -17.74 6.41 -10.16
C LYS A 168 -17.44 7.89 -10.34
N ASN A 169 -16.79 8.23 -11.45
CA ASN A 169 -16.64 9.63 -11.85
C ASN A 169 -18.00 10.31 -11.97
N GLY A 170 -18.16 11.47 -11.32
CA GLY A 170 -19.40 12.23 -11.29
C GLY A 170 -20.29 11.95 -10.08
N ASP A 171 -19.95 10.99 -9.23
CA ASP A 171 -20.62 10.80 -7.94
C ASP A 171 -20.34 12.00 -7.02
N THR A 172 -21.28 12.29 -6.13
CA THR A 172 -21.22 13.46 -5.23
C THR A 172 -20.33 13.24 -3.99
N CYS A 173 -19.80 12.04 -3.80
CA CYS A 173 -18.98 11.68 -2.63
C CYS A 173 -17.56 12.24 -2.67
N HIS A 174 -17.13 12.87 -3.76
CA HIS A 174 -15.80 13.45 -3.91
C HIS A 174 -15.79 14.73 -4.73
N ASP A 175 -14.73 15.52 -4.54
CA ASP A 175 -14.51 16.69 -5.36
C ASP A 175 -13.91 16.29 -6.70
N ALA A 176 -14.55 16.66 -7.80
CA ALA A 176 -14.05 16.41 -9.14
C ALA A 176 -12.73 17.19 -9.37
N ALA A 177 -11.72 16.53 -9.93
CA ALA A 177 -10.53 17.25 -10.36
C ALA A 177 -10.88 18.21 -11.51
N PRO A 178 -10.35 19.44 -11.52
CA PRO A 178 -10.54 20.36 -12.63
C PRO A 178 -10.12 19.73 -13.96
N ARG A 179 -10.88 20.00 -15.03
CA ARG A 179 -10.51 19.53 -16.37
C ARG A 179 -9.10 20.01 -16.74
N GLY A 180 -8.27 19.11 -17.23
CA GLY A 180 -6.88 19.41 -17.59
C GLY A 180 -5.92 19.42 -16.40
N SER A 181 -6.36 19.10 -15.18
CA SER A 181 -5.46 18.95 -14.04
C SER A 181 -4.47 17.82 -14.30
N GLN A 182 -3.19 18.15 -14.31
CA GLN A 182 -2.09 17.18 -14.40
C GLN A 182 -1.71 16.61 -13.04
N THR A 183 -2.26 17.15 -11.95
CA THR A 183 -1.88 16.77 -10.58
C THR A 183 -2.61 15.55 -10.06
N GLY A 184 -3.65 15.08 -10.73
CA GLY A 184 -4.39 13.82 -10.46
C GLY A 184 -4.93 13.62 -9.03
N THR A 185 -4.50 14.44 -8.08
CA THR A 185 -4.72 14.34 -6.64
C THR A 185 -5.21 15.67 -6.03
N GLN A 186 -6.02 16.42 -6.77
CA GLN A 186 -6.83 17.51 -6.23
C GLN A 186 -6.07 18.45 -5.27
N ALA A 187 -5.05 19.16 -5.82
CA ALA A 187 -4.31 20.20 -5.12
C ALA A 187 -3.37 19.80 -3.98
N LEU A 188 -3.19 18.52 -3.66
CA LEU A 188 -2.15 18.11 -2.71
C LEU A 188 -0.76 18.32 -3.29
N LYS A 189 0.06 19.08 -2.59
CA LYS A 189 1.37 19.52 -3.10
C LYS A 189 2.51 18.59 -2.72
N ASN A 190 2.45 17.90 -1.59
CA ASN A 190 3.56 17.10 -1.10
C ASN A 190 3.24 15.59 -1.06
N ALA A 191 4.30 14.78 -1.07
CA ALA A 191 4.20 13.32 -1.05
C ALA A 191 3.59 12.80 0.26
N LYS A 192 3.88 13.46 1.40
CA LYS A 192 3.36 13.07 2.72
C LYS A 192 1.84 13.12 2.75
N GLU A 193 1.23 14.23 2.29
CA GLU A 193 -0.23 14.37 2.22
C GLU A 193 -0.87 13.35 1.27
N LYS A 194 -0.18 13.07 0.14
CA LYS A 194 -0.66 12.09 -0.85
C LYS A 194 -0.62 10.66 -0.31
N GLY A 195 0.30 10.38 0.61
CA GLY A 195 0.49 9.08 1.23
C GLY A 195 -0.46 8.76 2.38
N VAL A 196 -1.19 9.76 2.90
CA VAL A 196 -2.15 9.52 4.00
C VAL A 196 -3.26 8.58 3.53
N ILE A 197 -3.55 7.57 4.35
CA ILE A 197 -4.67 6.64 4.16
C ILE A 197 -5.83 7.12 5.02
N PRO A 198 -7.07 7.15 4.49
CA PRO A 198 -8.24 7.61 5.24
C PRO A 198 -8.43 6.84 6.54
N GLU A 199 -8.75 7.55 7.61
CA GLU A 199 -8.93 6.97 8.95
C GLU A 199 -9.99 5.87 8.97
N GLU A 200 -11.13 6.07 8.27
CA GLU A 200 -12.17 5.03 8.16
C GLU A 200 -11.68 3.78 7.43
N LEU A 201 -10.76 3.89 6.45
CA LEU A 201 -10.17 2.73 5.80
C LEU A 201 -9.22 2.01 6.75
N CYS A 202 -8.41 2.77 7.50
CA CYS A 202 -7.51 2.20 8.50
C CYS A 202 -8.31 1.43 9.56
N GLN A 203 -9.39 2.01 10.09
CA GLN A 203 -10.25 1.35 11.07
C GLN A 203 -10.92 0.11 10.46
N HIS A 204 -11.39 0.17 9.21
CA HIS A 204 -11.95 -1.00 8.51
C HIS A 204 -10.95 -2.17 8.45
N ILE A 205 -9.66 -1.88 8.16
CA ILE A 205 -8.61 -2.93 8.18
C ILE A 205 -8.44 -3.54 9.56
N VAL A 206 -8.44 -2.72 10.62
CA VAL A 206 -8.40 -3.22 12.01
C VAL A 206 -9.57 -4.15 12.28
N ASP A 207 -10.81 -3.69 12.00
CA ASP A 207 -12.04 -4.40 12.30
C ASP A 207 -12.10 -5.79 11.63
N ILE A 208 -11.71 -5.87 10.34
CA ILE A 208 -11.71 -7.14 9.62
C ILE A 208 -10.64 -8.10 10.13
N CYS A 209 -9.47 -7.60 10.54
CA CYS A 209 -8.44 -8.43 11.16
C CYS A 209 -8.89 -8.97 12.52
N GLU A 210 -9.44 -8.11 13.38
CA GLU A 210 -9.90 -8.49 14.70
C GLU A 210 -11.01 -9.56 14.66
N LYS A 211 -11.94 -9.43 13.71
CA LYS A 211 -13.05 -10.36 13.56
C LYS A 211 -12.58 -11.80 13.33
N TYR A 212 -11.53 -11.99 12.55
CA TYR A 212 -11.06 -13.32 12.16
C TYR A 212 -9.97 -13.90 13.09
N ILE A 213 -9.27 -13.08 13.85
CA ILE A 213 -8.22 -13.57 14.78
C ILE A 213 -8.84 -13.93 16.16
N LYS A 214 -10.04 -13.42 16.45
CA LYS A 214 -10.79 -13.77 17.68
C LYS A 214 -11.62 -15.05 17.55
N GLU A 215 -11.77 -15.60 16.34
CA GLU A 215 -12.39 -16.88 16.04
C GLU A 215 -11.32 -18.00 16.00
#